data_f773616e35c6bba1a5e50c4fcade4d03
#
_entry.id   f773616e35c6bba1a5e50c4fcade4d03
#
_cell.length_a   1.000
_cell.length_b   1.000
_cell.length_c   1.000
_cell.angle_alpha   90.00
_cell.angle_beta   90.00
_cell.angle_gamma   90.00
#
_symmetry.space_group_name_H-M   'P 1'
#
loop_
_entity.id
_entity.type
_entity.pdbx_description
1 polymer ?
#
loop_
_entity_poly.entity_id
_entity_poly.type
_entity_poly.pdbx_seq_one_letter_code
_entity_poly.pdbx_strand_id
1 'polypeptide(L)'
;MAGSAAAETRLALPKGKMLARTAAFLNSIGLGFDDYNSGTRIYRMQSQAVQGLTAKMLNERDIPVQVAVGNYDFGICTSDWLQELQARYPASRVIKIADLGYDISDIYLACSASSDISAQDMAAGDAAWRIVTEYPALAEAVACKMRLKRYRIFPCWGSTEAYPPENADFSVLRARDEDTLRSLNLRPVSRICGSNACIIANSNSLQGGDFSRLLERFASSAAMKDKPWRAEEKAEAIINNDFTGSSRAGNVWLALADGHQQAPTAAFMQKTGISLEGYSKNDTRRRPSCNIDWLSIKVIRPQDMPQQVANGNFDMAITGRDWLLDHLCQFPSSPVAELVNLGFGWVRIVAVVSEEVPADSIGALRGLIAGGKMVPLRIATEYVNIADKYLRDKHIARYRVIPTWGATEVYLPEDADMLIENTETGQTLARHKLKIIDTLFESTACLIGNRHSMETRGKKDKIEKLAGTFREAVSKK
;
A
#
# COMPACT_ATOMS: atom_id res chain seq x y z
N MET A 1 27.47 -41.99 1.02
CA MET A 1 26.14 -41.56 1.56
C MET A 1 26.13 -40.04 1.48
N ALA A 2 25.54 -39.48 0.43
CA ALA A 2 25.34 -38.06 0.34
C ALA A 2 24.23 -37.69 1.34
N GLY A 3 24.58 -36.92 2.38
CA GLY A 3 23.61 -36.38 3.31
C GLY A 3 22.61 -35.53 2.54
N SER A 4 21.34 -35.91 2.57
CA SER A 4 20.23 -35.07 2.14
C SER A 4 20.35 -33.76 2.91
N ALA A 5 20.68 -32.67 2.21
CA ALA A 5 20.56 -31.33 2.77
C ALA A 5 19.10 -31.21 3.23
N ALA A 6 18.87 -31.00 4.52
CA ALA A 6 17.52 -30.77 5.06
C ALA A 6 16.93 -29.61 4.26
N ALA A 7 15.76 -29.83 3.67
CA ALA A 7 15.09 -28.82 2.86
C ALA A 7 14.88 -27.57 3.74
N GLU A 8 15.37 -26.43 3.27
CA GLU A 8 15.26 -25.16 3.97
C GLU A 8 13.80 -24.75 4.06
N THR A 9 13.30 -24.51 5.29
CA THR A 9 11.94 -23.98 5.52
C THR A 9 11.98 -22.46 5.58
N ARG A 10 11.16 -21.79 4.78
CA ARG A 10 11.15 -20.33 4.64
C ARG A 10 9.89 -19.73 5.26
N LEU A 11 10.07 -18.79 6.19
CA LEU A 11 9.00 -18.12 6.93
C LEU A 11 9.01 -16.62 6.61
N ALA A 12 7.89 -16.09 6.13
CA ALA A 12 7.69 -14.65 5.96
C ALA A 12 7.12 -14.04 7.25
N LEU A 13 7.78 -13.01 7.78
CA LEU A 13 7.40 -12.32 9.02
C LEU A 13 7.02 -10.86 8.73
N PRO A 14 5.99 -10.31 9.43
CA PRO A 14 5.56 -8.94 9.20
C PRO A 14 6.52 -7.92 9.81
N LYS A 15 6.80 -6.84 9.09
CA LYS A 15 7.43 -5.62 9.63
C LYS A 15 6.37 -4.62 10.10
N GLY A 16 6.82 -3.54 10.73
CA GLY A 16 5.95 -2.42 11.12
C GLY A 16 5.11 -2.70 12.35
N LYS A 17 3.82 -2.40 12.30
CA LYS A 17 2.93 -2.43 13.49
C LYS A 17 2.79 -3.81 14.14
N MET A 18 2.85 -4.88 13.37
CA MET A 18 2.74 -6.26 13.88
C MET A 18 4.05 -6.77 14.49
N LEU A 19 5.22 -6.20 14.14
CA LEU A 19 6.54 -6.76 14.46
C LEU A 19 6.69 -7.11 15.95
N ALA A 20 6.44 -6.14 16.84
CA ALA A 20 6.67 -6.33 18.27
C ALA A 20 5.79 -7.45 18.88
N ARG A 21 4.52 -7.53 18.46
CA ARG A 21 3.59 -8.56 18.93
C ARG A 21 3.93 -9.93 18.34
N THR A 22 4.30 -9.98 17.06
CA THR A 22 4.75 -11.23 16.42
C THR A 22 6.05 -11.74 17.04
N ALA A 23 7.01 -10.87 17.35
CA ALA A 23 8.25 -11.24 18.04
C ALA A 23 7.96 -11.82 19.45
N ALA A 24 7.10 -11.16 20.22
CA ALA A 24 6.69 -11.66 21.54
C ALA A 24 5.98 -13.03 21.45
N PHE A 25 5.09 -13.20 20.45
CA PHE A 25 4.42 -14.47 20.21
C PHE A 25 5.41 -15.58 19.84
N LEU A 26 6.31 -15.35 18.90
CA LEU A 26 7.33 -16.33 18.46
C LEU A 26 8.25 -16.72 19.62
N ASN A 27 8.66 -15.77 20.47
CA ASN A 27 9.42 -16.05 21.68
C ASN A 27 8.64 -16.94 22.64
N SER A 28 7.33 -16.73 22.81
CA SER A 28 6.49 -17.52 23.73
C SER A 28 6.35 -18.99 23.33
N ILE A 29 6.50 -19.30 22.04
CA ILE A 29 6.47 -20.68 21.51
C ILE A 29 7.86 -21.24 21.23
N GLY A 30 8.92 -20.55 21.68
CA GLY A 30 10.31 -20.97 21.51
C GLY A 30 10.82 -20.95 20.05
N LEU A 31 10.25 -20.07 19.22
CA LEU A 31 10.65 -19.81 17.83
C LEU A 31 11.22 -18.40 17.64
N GLY A 32 11.65 -17.74 18.71
CA GLY A 32 12.22 -16.40 18.63
C GLY A 32 13.42 -16.32 17.68
N PHE A 33 13.55 -15.19 17.00
CA PHE A 33 14.72 -14.83 16.22
C PHE A 33 15.36 -13.62 16.88
N ASP A 34 16.66 -13.67 17.19
CA ASP A 34 17.38 -12.63 17.94
C ASP A 34 17.31 -11.27 17.25
N ASP A 35 17.34 -11.28 15.93
CA ASP A 35 17.29 -10.08 15.10
C ASP A 35 15.85 -9.61 14.76
N TYR A 36 14.82 -10.32 15.22
CA TYR A 36 13.44 -9.91 14.94
C TYR A 36 12.91 -8.98 16.02
N ASN A 37 13.34 -7.71 15.96
CA ASN A 37 12.94 -6.66 16.90
C ASN A 37 12.84 -5.28 16.21
N SER A 38 12.24 -4.31 16.87
CA SER A 38 11.98 -2.97 16.32
C SER A 38 13.24 -2.14 16.01
N GLY A 39 14.39 -2.52 16.58
CA GLY A 39 15.67 -1.84 16.37
C GLY A 39 16.49 -2.40 15.21
N THR A 40 16.13 -3.58 14.71
CA THR A 40 16.91 -4.23 13.67
C THR A 40 16.71 -3.61 12.30
N ARG A 41 17.77 -3.65 11.49
CA ARG A 41 17.76 -3.35 10.05
C ARG A 41 18.07 -4.60 9.22
N ILE A 42 18.14 -5.75 9.88
CA ILE A 42 18.39 -7.05 9.24
C ILE A 42 17.03 -7.62 8.83
N TYR A 43 16.88 -7.89 7.56
CA TYR A 43 15.62 -8.45 7.03
C TYR A 43 15.65 -9.98 6.95
N ARG A 44 16.82 -10.61 6.94
CA ARG A 44 17.01 -12.07 6.85
C ARG A 44 17.54 -12.62 8.16
N MET A 45 16.92 -13.69 8.65
CA MET A 45 17.22 -14.28 9.95
C MET A 45 17.22 -15.80 9.83
N GLN A 46 18.04 -16.46 10.64
CA GLN A 46 18.04 -17.90 10.79
C GLN A 46 17.59 -18.28 12.20
N SER A 47 16.79 -19.32 12.29
CA SER A 47 16.37 -19.82 13.61
C SER A 47 17.49 -20.63 14.25
N GLN A 48 17.77 -20.32 15.51
CA GLN A 48 18.63 -21.18 16.34
C GLN A 48 17.86 -22.35 16.97
N ALA A 49 16.54 -22.23 17.05
CA ALA A 49 15.67 -23.21 17.68
C ALA A 49 15.23 -24.35 16.75
N VAL A 50 15.21 -24.10 15.44
CA VAL A 50 14.81 -25.06 14.40
C VAL A 50 15.82 -25.03 13.27
N GLN A 51 16.59 -26.12 13.12
CA GLN A 51 17.58 -26.23 12.08
C GLN A 51 16.93 -26.17 10.69
N GLY A 52 17.48 -25.35 9.78
CA GLY A 52 16.99 -25.17 8.43
C GLY A 52 15.78 -24.22 8.31
N LEU A 53 15.33 -23.60 9.43
CA LEU A 53 14.31 -22.56 9.37
C LEU A 53 14.96 -21.19 9.15
N THR A 54 14.61 -20.55 8.05
CA THR A 54 14.98 -19.17 7.75
C THR A 54 13.74 -18.26 7.75
N ALA A 55 13.94 -17.02 8.14
CA ALA A 55 12.86 -16.04 8.12
C ALA A 55 13.28 -14.75 7.44
N LYS A 56 12.29 -14.05 6.87
CA LYS A 56 12.49 -12.75 6.23
C LYS A 56 11.37 -11.78 6.58
N MET A 57 11.73 -10.54 6.89
CA MET A 57 10.76 -9.49 7.18
C MET A 57 10.24 -8.87 5.90
N LEU A 58 8.91 -8.88 5.74
CA LEU A 58 8.20 -8.30 4.61
C LEU A 58 7.12 -7.32 5.09
N ASN A 59 6.57 -6.53 4.17
CA ASN A 59 5.34 -5.83 4.47
C ASN A 59 4.21 -6.86 4.67
N GLU A 60 3.37 -6.64 5.69
CA GLU A 60 2.25 -7.51 6.03
C GLU A 60 1.36 -7.85 4.81
N ARG A 61 1.11 -6.86 3.96
CA ARG A 61 0.29 -6.96 2.74
C ARG A 61 0.90 -7.88 1.68
N ASP A 62 2.24 -7.96 1.62
CA ASP A 62 2.95 -8.77 0.63
C ASP A 62 2.98 -10.25 1.00
N ILE A 63 2.91 -10.57 2.31
CA ILE A 63 3.12 -11.93 2.81
C ILE A 63 2.20 -12.98 2.15
N PRO A 64 0.87 -12.78 2.07
CA PRO A 64 0.01 -13.77 1.43
C PRO A 64 0.36 -14.02 -0.04
N VAL A 65 0.77 -12.97 -0.77
CA VAL A 65 1.19 -13.08 -2.17
C VAL A 65 2.47 -13.91 -2.29
N GLN A 66 3.46 -13.65 -1.43
CA GLN A 66 4.75 -14.33 -1.43
C GLN A 66 4.61 -15.81 -1.06
N VAL A 67 3.72 -16.14 -0.14
CA VAL A 67 3.36 -17.52 0.18
C VAL A 67 2.60 -18.17 -0.99
N ALA A 68 1.67 -17.44 -1.63
CA ALA A 68 0.89 -17.97 -2.75
C ALA A 68 1.77 -18.38 -3.96
N VAL A 69 2.81 -17.59 -4.26
CA VAL A 69 3.71 -17.87 -5.38
C VAL A 69 4.81 -18.89 -5.04
N GLY A 70 4.91 -19.34 -3.76
CA GLY A 70 5.84 -20.36 -3.32
C GLY A 70 7.24 -19.83 -2.95
N ASN A 71 7.43 -18.52 -2.81
CA ASN A 71 8.69 -17.96 -2.32
C ASN A 71 8.90 -18.28 -0.83
N TYR A 72 7.81 -18.47 -0.09
CA TYR A 72 7.80 -18.88 1.33
C TYR A 72 6.84 -20.05 1.54
N ASP A 73 7.23 -20.94 2.44
CA ASP A 73 6.42 -22.10 2.83
C ASP A 73 5.33 -21.65 3.81
N PHE A 74 5.68 -20.73 4.71
CA PHE A 74 4.80 -20.18 5.72
C PHE A 74 4.90 -18.66 5.77
N GLY A 75 3.86 -18.02 6.32
CA GLY A 75 3.84 -16.59 6.60
C GLY A 75 2.98 -16.24 7.80
N ILE A 76 3.31 -15.16 8.48
CA ILE A 76 2.46 -14.56 9.52
C ILE A 76 1.96 -13.22 8.99
N CYS A 77 0.65 -13.06 8.90
CA CYS A 77 -0.02 -11.83 8.49
C CYS A 77 -1.35 -11.69 9.22
N THR A 78 -2.11 -10.62 8.98
CA THR A 78 -3.49 -10.59 9.43
C THR A 78 -4.41 -11.25 8.40
N SER A 79 -5.51 -11.84 8.88
CA SER A 79 -6.41 -12.65 8.06
C SER A 79 -7.18 -11.85 7.01
N ASP A 80 -7.31 -10.53 7.15
CA ASP A 80 -7.87 -9.63 6.14
C ASP A 80 -7.04 -9.63 4.83
N TRP A 81 -5.71 -9.59 4.91
CA TRP A 81 -4.85 -9.67 3.71
C TRP A 81 -4.92 -11.04 3.04
N LEU A 82 -5.07 -12.10 3.82
CA LEU A 82 -5.34 -13.43 3.27
C LEU A 82 -6.69 -13.46 2.55
N GLN A 83 -7.75 -12.91 3.17
CA GLN A 83 -9.09 -12.86 2.58
C GLN A 83 -9.12 -11.98 1.32
N GLU A 84 -8.41 -10.85 1.31
CA GLU A 84 -8.24 -10.02 0.11
C GLU A 84 -7.60 -10.80 -1.04
N LEU A 85 -6.52 -11.56 -0.76
CA LEU A 85 -5.88 -12.42 -1.75
C LEU A 85 -6.84 -13.49 -2.27
N GLN A 86 -7.56 -14.18 -1.38
CA GLN A 86 -8.48 -15.27 -1.74
C GLN A 86 -9.72 -14.77 -2.49
N ALA A 87 -10.23 -13.59 -2.14
CA ALA A 87 -11.31 -12.94 -2.88
C ALA A 87 -10.88 -12.61 -4.31
N ARG A 88 -9.64 -12.14 -4.48
CA ARG A 88 -9.09 -11.82 -5.80
C ARG A 88 -8.68 -13.04 -6.60
N TYR A 89 -8.14 -14.07 -5.94
CA TYR A 89 -7.63 -15.30 -6.53
C TYR A 89 -8.15 -16.53 -5.77
N PRO A 90 -9.40 -16.95 -6.00
CA PRO A 90 -10.02 -18.06 -5.26
C PRO A 90 -9.26 -19.39 -5.37
N ALA A 91 -8.51 -19.59 -6.46
CA ALA A 91 -7.66 -20.78 -6.68
C ALA A 91 -6.23 -20.64 -6.13
N SER A 92 -5.97 -19.61 -5.28
CA SER A 92 -4.64 -19.43 -4.67
C SER A 92 -4.26 -20.62 -3.80
N ARG A 93 -2.95 -20.92 -3.80
CA ARG A 93 -2.38 -22.06 -3.06
C ARG A 93 -2.08 -21.73 -1.59
N VAL A 94 -2.77 -20.75 -1.02
CA VAL A 94 -2.58 -20.33 0.37
C VAL A 94 -3.73 -20.79 1.23
N ILE A 95 -3.38 -21.43 2.35
CA ILE A 95 -4.35 -21.84 3.37
C ILE A 95 -4.00 -21.21 4.72
N LYS A 96 -5.01 -20.89 5.50
CA LYS A 96 -4.85 -20.51 6.91
C LYS A 96 -4.64 -21.77 7.75
N ILE A 97 -3.56 -21.81 8.50
CA ILE A 97 -3.26 -22.91 9.42
C ILE A 97 -3.92 -22.67 10.77
N ALA A 98 -3.72 -21.46 11.34
CA ALA A 98 -4.26 -21.12 12.65
C ALA A 98 -4.33 -19.63 12.89
N ASP A 99 -5.20 -19.21 13.81
CA ASP A 99 -5.25 -17.87 14.38
C ASP A 99 -4.28 -17.78 15.55
N LEU A 100 -3.57 -16.65 15.69
CA LEU A 100 -2.52 -16.47 16.68
C LEU A 100 -2.97 -15.66 17.92
N GLY A 101 -4.22 -15.16 17.92
CA GLY A 101 -4.87 -14.55 19.08
C GLY A 101 -4.44 -13.12 19.41
N TYR A 102 -3.73 -12.44 18.52
CA TYR A 102 -3.37 -11.03 18.68
C TYR A 102 -3.72 -10.21 17.41
N ASP A 103 -3.59 -8.89 17.47
CA ASP A 103 -4.00 -7.94 16.42
C ASP A 103 -5.46 -8.11 15.98
N ILE A 104 -6.32 -8.36 16.95
CA ILE A 104 -7.76 -8.54 16.74
C ILE A 104 -8.37 -7.20 16.31
N SER A 105 -9.10 -7.22 15.23
CA SER A 105 -9.77 -6.08 14.61
C SER A 105 -10.90 -6.55 13.70
N ASP A 106 -11.63 -5.63 13.11
CA ASP A 106 -12.66 -5.91 12.13
C ASP A 106 -12.45 -5.06 10.86
N ILE A 107 -12.92 -5.58 9.75
CA ILE A 107 -13.05 -4.83 8.51
C ILE A 107 -14.47 -4.30 8.43
N TYR A 108 -14.60 -3.00 8.24
CA TYR A 108 -15.88 -2.30 8.15
C TYR A 108 -16.06 -1.64 6.79
N LEU A 109 -17.29 -1.67 6.31
CA LEU A 109 -17.80 -0.68 5.38
C LEU A 109 -18.29 0.49 6.23
N ALA A 110 -17.68 1.66 6.09
CA ALA A 110 -17.96 2.83 6.90
C ALA A 110 -18.22 4.06 6.01
N CYS A 111 -19.01 5.00 6.50
CA CYS A 111 -19.23 6.30 5.87
C CYS A 111 -18.87 7.42 6.85
N SER A 112 -18.93 8.69 6.40
CA SER A 112 -18.76 9.83 7.29
C SER A 112 -19.77 9.78 8.44
N ALA A 113 -19.35 10.17 9.65
CA ALA A 113 -20.26 10.29 10.79
C ALA A 113 -21.44 11.26 10.55
N SER A 114 -21.30 12.20 9.61
CA SER A 114 -22.36 13.11 9.18
C SER A 114 -23.30 12.53 8.11
N SER A 115 -23.09 11.31 7.64
CA SER A 115 -23.90 10.65 6.62
C SER A 115 -24.87 9.67 7.25
N ASP A 116 -26.13 9.65 6.80
CA ASP A 116 -27.18 8.75 7.32
C ASP A 116 -27.46 7.54 6.42
N ILE A 117 -26.63 7.33 5.40
CA ILE A 117 -26.85 6.27 4.41
C ILE A 117 -26.70 4.89 5.06
N SER A 118 -27.75 4.10 5.06
CA SER A 118 -27.76 2.71 5.54
C SER A 118 -27.36 1.72 4.43
N ALA A 119 -27.05 0.48 4.82
CA ALA A 119 -26.82 -0.61 3.88
C ALA A 119 -28.04 -0.89 2.97
N GLN A 120 -29.24 -0.65 3.49
CA GLN A 120 -30.49 -0.80 2.74
C GLN A 120 -30.65 0.30 1.68
N ASP A 121 -30.30 1.56 2.02
CA ASP A 121 -30.32 2.69 1.09
C ASP A 121 -29.33 2.47 -0.06
N MET A 122 -28.16 1.89 0.26
CA MET A 122 -27.17 1.53 -0.76
C MET A 122 -27.71 0.50 -1.76
N ALA A 123 -28.38 -0.54 -1.27
CA ALA A 123 -28.92 -1.61 -2.12
C ALA A 123 -30.16 -1.16 -2.93
N ALA A 124 -31.01 -0.33 -2.35
CA ALA A 124 -32.24 0.16 -2.99
C ALA A 124 -31.98 1.30 -3.98
N GLY A 125 -30.99 2.13 -3.74
CA GLY A 125 -30.70 3.34 -4.50
C GLY A 125 -30.16 3.08 -5.91
N ASP A 126 -30.38 4.05 -6.80
CA ASP A 126 -29.78 4.07 -8.15
C ASP A 126 -28.51 4.93 -8.22
N ALA A 127 -28.04 5.44 -7.09
CA ALA A 127 -26.80 6.20 -7.00
C ALA A 127 -25.59 5.35 -7.36
N ALA A 128 -24.58 5.95 -8.00
CA ALA A 128 -23.30 5.30 -8.24
C ALA A 128 -22.40 5.52 -7.03
N TRP A 129 -22.34 4.53 -6.14
CA TRP A 129 -21.59 4.61 -4.90
C TRP A 129 -20.08 4.59 -5.12
N ARG A 130 -19.35 5.47 -4.43
CA ARG A 130 -17.89 5.56 -4.46
C ARG A 130 -17.34 4.92 -3.20
N ILE A 131 -16.56 3.86 -3.36
CA ILE A 131 -15.96 3.08 -2.26
C ILE A 131 -14.44 3.18 -2.37
N VAL A 132 -13.77 3.77 -1.37
CA VAL A 132 -12.31 3.82 -1.28
C VAL A 132 -11.81 2.73 -0.34
N THR A 133 -10.68 2.08 -0.68
CA THR A 133 -10.20 0.96 0.12
C THR A 133 -8.75 0.55 -0.19
N GLU A 134 -8.09 -0.04 0.80
CA GLU A 134 -6.87 -0.85 0.61
C GLU A 134 -7.20 -2.31 0.23
N TYR A 135 -8.49 -2.72 0.31
CA TYR A 135 -8.99 -4.08 0.08
C TYR A 135 -9.98 -4.13 -1.09
N PRO A 136 -9.51 -3.89 -2.35
CA PRO A 136 -10.42 -3.76 -3.48
C PRO A 136 -11.20 -5.03 -3.79
N ALA A 137 -10.63 -6.22 -3.61
CA ALA A 137 -11.34 -7.48 -3.88
C ALA A 137 -12.40 -7.78 -2.81
N LEU A 138 -12.13 -7.49 -1.54
CA LEU A 138 -13.13 -7.57 -0.49
C LEU A 138 -14.25 -6.55 -0.69
N ALA A 139 -13.93 -5.31 -1.08
CA ALA A 139 -14.92 -4.29 -1.38
C ALA A 139 -15.83 -4.70 -2.54
N GLU A 140 -15.26 -5.30 -3.60
CA GLU A 140 -16.01 -5.87 -4.73
C GLU A 140 -16.95 -6.99 -4.27
N ALA A 141 -16.45 -7.93 -3.47
CA ALA A 141 -17.24 -9.03 -2.93
C ALA A 141 -18.41 -8.52 -2.08
N VAL A 142 -18.18 -7.48 -1.27
CA VAL A 142 -19.23 -6.82 -0.47
C VAL A 142 -20.25 -6.14 -1.36
N ALA A 143 -19.82 -5.36 -2.36
CA ALA A 143 -20.72 -4.67 -3.30
C ALA A 143 -21.62 -5.67 -4.04
N CYS A 144 -21.05 -6.80 -4.49
CA CYS A 144 -21.79 -7.89 -5.12
C CYS A 144 -22.76 -8.56 -4.15
N LYS A 145 -22.34 -8.86 -2.90
CA LYS A 145 -23.20 -9.45 -1.86
C LYS A 145 -24.38 -8.55 -1.50
N MET A 146 -24.14 -7.25 -1.40
CA MET A 146 -25.17 -6.24 -1.16
C MET A 146 -26.04 -5.95 -2.39
N ARG A 147 -25.70 -6.54 -3.56
CA ARG A 147 -26.39 -6.32 -4.84
C ARG A 147 -26.46 -4.85 -5.23
N LEU A 148 -25.35 -4.13 -5.04
CA LEU A 148 -25.29 -2.72 -5.44
C LEU A 148 -25.41 -2.62 -6.97
N LYS A 149 -26.34 -1.80 -7.45
CA LYS A 149 -26.62 -1.66 -8.88
C LYS A 149 -25.50 -0.89 -9.61
N ARG A 150 -24.96 0.13 -8.95
CA ARG A 150 -23.92 1.02 -9.50
C ARG A 150 -22.93 1.38 -8.41
N TYR A 151 -21.66 1.08 -8.65
CA TYR A 151 -20.58 1.44 -7.72
C TYR A 151 -19.27 1.61 -8.46
N ARG A 152 -18.32 2.28 -7.80
CA ARG A 152 -16.92 2.37 -8.21
C ARG A 152 -16.05 2.14 -7.00
N ILE A 153 -15.07 1.25 -7.14
CA ILE A 153 -14.05 0.99 -6.13
C ILE A 153 -12.80 1.75 -6.51
N PHE A 154 -12.26 2.52 -5.56
CA PHE A 154 -11.04 3.28 -5.67
C PHE A 154 -9.99 2.64 -4.77
N PRO A 155 -9.10 1.79 -5.31
CA PRO A 155 -7.97 1.28 -4.56
C PRO A 155 -7.08 2.43 -4.11
N CYS A 156 -6.55 2.34 -2.90
CA CYS A 156 -5.60 3.31 -2.35
C CYS A 156 -4.52 2.60 -1.51
N TRP A 157 -3.47 3.34 -1.20
CA TRP A 157 -2.33 2.82 -0.43
C TRP A 157 -2.47 3.02 1.07
N GLY A 158 -3.52 3.68 1.51
CA GLY A 158 -3.82 3.95 2.91
C GLY A 158 -4.60 5.23 3.11
N SER A 159 -4.80 5.60 4.37
CA SER A 159 -5.51 6.84 4.74
C SER A 159 -6.94 6.91 4.21
N THR A 160 -7.60 5.76 4.10
CA THR A 160 -8.96 5.62 3.57
C THR A 160 -9.98 6.45 4.34
N GLU A 161 -9.73 6.71 5.62
CA GLU A 161 -10.54 7.56 6.50
C GLU A 161 -10.61 9.02 6.06
N ALA A 162 -9.66 9.46 5.22
CA ALA A 162 -9.61 10.85 4.75
C ALA A 162 -10.59 11.15 3.61
N TYR A 163 -11.10 10.14 2.92
CA TYR A 163 -11.88 10.31 1.69
C TYR A 163 -13.36 10.63 1.91
N PRO A 164 -14.11 9.94 2.81
CA PRO A 164 -15.50 10.28 3.07
C PRO A 164 -15.64 11.65 3.80
N PRO A 165 -16.71 12.40 3.54
CA PRO A 165 -17.72 12.16 2.51
C PRO A 165 -17.36 12.74 1.13
N GLU A 166 -16.36 13.60 1.01
CA GLU A 166 -16.16 14.45 -0.14
C GLU A 166 -15.64 13.70 -1.37
N ASN A 167 -14.67 12.78 -1.17
CA ASN A 167 -13.99 12.09 -2.27
C ASN A 167 -14.50 10.67 -2.49
N ALA A 168 -15.11 10.06 -1.46
CA ALA A 168 -15.82 8.79 -1.52
C ALA A 168 -17.04 8.85 -0.62
N ASP A 169 -18.04 8.03 -0.89
CA ASP A 169 -19.22 7.90 -0.05
C ASP A 169 -18.93 6.94 1.10
N PHE A 170 -18.15 5.90 0.82
CA PHE A 170 -17.79 4.85 1.76
C PHE A 170 -16.30 4.56 1.73
N SER A 171 -15.80 4.06 2.86
CA SER A 171 -14.48 3.47 3.00
C SER A 171 -14.62 2.02 3.48
N VAL A 172 -13.86 1.10 2.88
CA VAL A 172 -13.63 -0.23 3.45
C VAL A 172 -12.27 -0.20 4.13
N LEU A 173 -12.27 -0.33 5.47
CA LEU A 173 -11.07 -0.16 6.28
C LEU A 173 -11.06 -1.08 7.50
N ARG A 174 -9.85 -1.32 8.03
CA ARG A 174 -9.65 -2.05 9.29
C ARG A 174 -9.73 -1.11 10.48
N ALA A 175 -10.55 -1.46 11.47
CA ALA A 175 -10.61 -0.78 12.76
C ALA A 175 -10.70 -1.80 13.89
N ARG A 176 -10.18 -1.46 15.07
CA ARG A 176 -10.26 -2.33 16.24
C ARG A 176 -11.71 -2.52 16.69
N ASP A 177 -12.45 -1.44 16.67
CA ASP A 177 -13.83 -1.34 17.15
C ASP A 177 -14.49 -0.11 16.53
N GLU A 178 -15.77 0.08 16.81
CA GLU A 178 -16.53 1.25 16.35
C GLU A 178 -16.06 2.56 16.97
N ASP A 179 -15.52 2.55 18.20
CA ASP A 179 -14.97 3.76 18.82
C ASP A 179 -13.76 4.27 18.05
N THR A 180 -12.96 3.36 17.52
CA THR A 180 -11.88 3.71 16.58
C THR A 180 -12.43 4.41 15.33
N LEU A 181 -13.54 3.91 14.75
CA LEU A 181 -14.18 4.57 13.61
C LEU A 181 -14.69 5.97 13.98
N ARG A 182 -15.34 6.11 15.14
CA ARG A 182 -15.83 7.42 15.64
C ARG A 182 -14.69 8.43 15.82
N SER A 183 -13.54 7.98 16.32
CA SER A 183 -12.36 8.85 16.46
C SER A 183 -11.80 9.34 15.11
N LEU A 184 -12.09 8.61 14.03
CA LEU A 184 -11.77 8.97 12.65
C LEU A 184 -12.88 9.76 11.95
N ASN A 185 -13.93 10.17 12.68
CA ASN A 185 -15.13 10.82 12.15
C ASN A 185 -15.88 9.95 11.13
N LEU A 186 -15.88 8.64 11.35
CA LEU A 186 -16.59 7.63 10.57
C LEU A 186 -17.61 6.90 11.44
N ARG A 187 -18.62 6.35 10.79
CA ARG A 187 -19.55 5.38 11.39
C ARG A 187 -19.65 4.10 10.57
N PRO A 188 -19.85 2.95 11.21
CA PRO A 188 -20.02 1.69 10.49
C PRO A 188 -21.37 1.69 9.75
N VAL A 189 -21.34 1.19 8.52
CA VAL A 189 -22.55 0.81 7.74
C VAL A 189 -22.74 -0.70 7.84
N SER A 190 -21.65 -1.46 7.77
CA SER A 190 -21.66 -2.91 7.92
C SER A 190 -20.29 -3.39 8.38
N ARG A 191 -20.27 -4.39 9.27
CA ARG A 191 -19.10 -5.20 9.54
C ARG A 191 -18.97 -6.25 8.45
N ILE A 192 -17.81 -6.31 7.81
CA ILE A 192 -17.55 -7.22 6.68
C ILE A 192 -17.04 -8.56 7.20
N CYS A 193 -15.95 -8.54 7.96
CA CYS A 193 -15.32 -9.72 8.53
C CYS A 193 -14.43 -9.37 9.72
N GLY A 194 -14.13 -10.36 10.55
CA GLY A 194 -13.10 -10.24 11.58
C GLY A 194 -11.71 -10.41 10.98
N SER A 195 -10.74 -9.76 11.60
CA SER A 195 -9.32 -9.88 11.31
C SER A 195 -8.51 -10.10 12.56
N ASN A 196 -7.53 -10.98 12.48
CA ASN A 196 -6.56 -11.25 13.54
C ASN A 196 -5.25 -11.74 12.90
N ALA A 197 -4.18 -11.74 13.68
CA ALA A 197 -2.93 -12.37 13.25
C ALA A 197 -3.15 -13.86 13.04
N CYS A 198 -2.66 -14.39 11.92
CA CYS A 198 -2.74 -15.80 11.59
C CYS A 198 -1.44 -16.30 10.95
N ILE A 199 -1.20 -17.60 11.09
CA ILE A 199 -0.18 -18.29 10.29
C ILE A 199 -0.84 -18.89 9.06
N ILE A 200 -0.22 -18.67 7.91
CA ILE A 200 -0.63 -19.17 6.60
C ILE A 200 0.45 -20.06 6.02
N ALA A 201 0.10 -20.96 5.10
CA ALA A 201 1.04 -21.83 4.42
C ALA A 201 0.71 -21.99 2.94
N ASN A 202 1.74 -22.29 2.14
CA ASN A 202 1.56 -22.76 0.78
C ASN A 202 1.15 -24.23 0.79
N SER A 203 0.01 -24.56 0.18
CA SER A 203 -0.53 -25.94 0.19
C SER A 203 0.36 -26.95 -0.54
N ASN A 204 1.14 -26.53 -1.54
CA ASN A 204 2.08 -27.43 -2.22
C ASN A 204 3.31 -27.73 -1.34
N SER A 205 3.83 -26.74 -0.61
CA SER A 205 4.92 -26.94 0.34
C SER A 205 4.53 -27.98 1.40
N LEU A 206 3.30 -27.89 1.94
CA LEU A 206 2.81 -28.83 2.96
C LEU A 206 2.73 -30.27 2.46
N GLN A 207 2.54 -30.49 1.17
CA GLN A 207 2.52 -31.85 0.58
C GLN A 207 3.92 -32.42 0.36
N GLY A 208 4.94 -31.56 0.23
CA GLY A 208 6.30 -31.94 -0.13
C GLY A 208 7.31 -32.01 1.02
N GLY A 209 6.98 -31.51 2.21
CA GLY A 209 7.90 -31.37 3.33
C GLY A 209 7.35 -31.86 4.66
N ASP A 210 8.25 -32.23 5.58
CA ASP A 210 7.88 -32.52 6.99
C ASP A 210 8.04 -31.25 7.84
N PHE A 211 6.93 -30.62 8.15
CA PHE A 211 6.84 -29.41 8.98
C PHE A 211 6.26 -29.70 10.37
N SER A 212 6.14 -30.96 10.77
CA SER A 212 5.49 -31.37 12.03
C SER A 212 6.05 -30.64 13.23
N ARG A 213 7.38 -30.54 13.37
CA ARG A 213 8.05 -29.84 14.48
C ARG A 213 7.72 -28.34 14.54
N LEU A 214 7.58 -27.69 13.40
CA LEU A 214 7.20 -26.27 13.33
C LEU A 214 5.74 -26.11 13.71
N LEU A 215 4.86 -26.91 13.11
CA LEU A 215 3.41 -26.84 13.35
C LEU A 215 3.04 -27.18 14.79
N GLU A 216 3.70 -28.18 15.42
CA GLU A 216 3.52 -28.52 16.83
C GLU A 216 3.80 -27.33 17.78
N ARG A 217 4.82 -26.51 17.48
CA ARG A 217 5.11 -25.31 18.27
C ARG A 217 4.01 -24.27 18.15
N PHE A 218 3.46 -24.07 16.97
CA PHE A 218 2.28 -23.21 16.81
C PHE A 218 1.05 -23.81 17.51
N ALA A 219 0.83 -25.11 17.41
CA ALA A 219 -0.29 -25.82 18.06
C ALA A 219 -0.23 -25.79 19.59
N SER A 220 0.97 -25.77 20.18
CA SER A 220 1.16 -25.68 21.63
C SER A 220 0.81 -24.32 22.23
N SER A 221 0.58 -23.28 21.40
CA SER A 221 0.17 -21.98 21.88
C SER A 221 -1.28 -22.02 22.37
N ALA A 222 -1.53 -21.46 23.56
CA ALA A 222 -2.87 -21.36 24.16
C ALA A 222 -3.87 -20.52 23.32
N ALA A 223 -3.42 -19.92 22.24
CA ALA A 223 -4.20 -19.08 21.35
C ALA A 223 -5.03 -19.87 20.32
N MET A 224 -4.81 -21.18 20.15
CA MET A 224 -5.57 -22.02 19.20
C MET A 224 -6.94 -22.44 19.75
N LYS A 225 -7.72 -21.53 20.31
CA LYS A 225 -9.13 -21.80 20.56
C LYS A 225 -9.94 -21.41 19.35
N ASP A 226 -10.41 -22.41 18.61
CA ASP A 226 -11.39 -22.29 17.56
C ASP A 226 -12.56 -21.43 18.02
N LYS A 227 -12.67 -20.22 17.46
CA LYS A 227 -13.95 -19.52 17.36
C LYS A 227 -14.43 -19.68 15.94
N PRO A 228 -15.52 -20.44 15.70
CA PRO A 228 -16.09 -20.51 14.36
C PRO A 228 -16.50 -19.12 13.88
N TRP A 229 -16.23 -18.83 12.62
CA TRP A 229 -16.67 -17.65 11.92
C TRP A 229 -18.18 -17.50 12.09
N ARG A 230 -18.64 -16.47 12.80
CA ARG A 230 -20.05 -16.11 12.88
C ARG A 230 -20.34 -15.08 11.79
N ALA A 231 -21.07 -15.51 10.77
CA ALA A 231 -21.82 -14.60 9.91
C ALA A 231 -22.95 -14.00 10.71
N GLU A 232 -23.06 -12.66 10.63
CA GLU A 232 -24.23 -11.85 10.95
C GLU A 232 -24.67 -11.72 12.41
N GLU A 233 -24.30 -10.60 13.03
CA GLU A 233 -25.20 -9.88 13.93
C GLU A 233 -25.60 -8.56 13.24
N LYS A 234 -26.91 -8.34 13.15
CA LYS A 234 -27.53 -7.14 12.56
C LYS A 234 -27.18 -5.93 13.41
N ALA A 235 -26.56 -4.92 12.79
CA ALA A 235 -26.49 -3.59 13.37
C ALA A 235 -27.84 -2.90 13.22
N GLU A 236 -28.50 -2.55 14.31
CA GLU A 236 -29.69 -1.68 14.31
C GLU A 236 -29.26 -0.23 14.09
N ALA A 237 -29.93 0.42 13.16
CA ALA A 237 -29.68 1.80 12.78
C ALA A 237 -30.27 2.78 13.80
N ILE A 238 -29.47 3.75 14.23
CA ILE A 238 -29.97 4.98 14.87
C ILE A 238 -29.95 6.09 13.81
N ILE A 239 -31.11 6.64 13.52
CA ILE A 239 -31.35 7.68 12.51
C ILE A 239 -31.31 9.05 13.19
N ASN A 240 -30.50 9.97 12.69
CA ASN A 240 -30.75 11.41 12.80
C ASN A 240 -30.18 12.15 11.58
N ASN A 241 -31.07 12.92 10.96
CA ASN A 241 -30.85 13.64 9.70
C ASN A 241 -30.23 15.00 9.95
N ASP A 242 -29.12 15.30 9.23
CA ASP A 242 -28.89 16.62 8.62
C ASP A 242 -27.72 16.53 7.64
N PHE A 243 -28.02 16.35 6.36
CA PHE A 243 -27.04 16.35 5.28
C PHE A 243 -27.02 17.73 4.63
N THR A 244 -26.16 18.61 5.10
CA THR A 244 -25.71 19.76 4.30
C THR A 244 -24.47 19.37 3.55
N GLY A 245 -24.64 18.87 2.34
CA GLY A 245 -23.55 18.70 1.39
C GLY A 245 -22.86 20.04 1.21
N SER A 246 -21.62 20.17 1.70
CA SER A 246 -20.80 21.36 1.46
C SER A 246 -20.64 21.50 -0.04
N SER A 247 -21.21 22.58 -0.57
CA SER A 247 -21.15 22.94 -1.99
C SER A 247 -19.69 22.92 -2.47
N ARG A 248 -19.33 21.96 -3.32
CA ARG A 248 -18.03 21.92 -4.02
C ARG A 248 -17.92 23.06 -5.05
N ALA A 249 -18.98 23.83 -5.28
CA ALA A 249 -19.00 24.91 -6.24
C ALA A 249 -18.07 26.03 -5.80
N GLY A 250 -16.94 26.14 -6.52
CA GLY A 250 -15.99 27.23 -6.36
C GLY A 250 -14.80 26.98 -5.45
N ASN A 251 -14.76 25.96 -4.61
CA ASN A 251 -13.58 25.61 -3.81
C ASN A 251 -12.58 24.79 -4.60
N VAL A 252 -11.28 25.06 -4.39
CA VAL A 252 -10.17 24.27 -4.95
C VAL A 252 -9.71 23.27 -3.89
N TRP A 253 -9.59 22.01 -4.28
CA TRP A 253 -9.13 20.92 -3.43
C TRP A 253 -7.67 20.58 -3.73
N LEU A 254 -6.80 20.74 -2.72
CA LEU A 254 -5.38 20.43 -2.78
C LEU A 254 -5.06 19.20 -1.92
N ALA A 255 -4.46 18.18 -2.52
CA ALA A 255 -3.91 17.06 -1.77
C ALA A 255 -2.44 17.33 -1.41
N LEU A 256 -2.08 17.09 -0.14
CA LEU A 256 -0.71 17.15 0.37
C LEU A 256 -0.24 15.76 0.83
N ALA A 257 1.06 15.52 0.69
CA ALA A 257 1.68 14.23 0.96
C ALA A 257 1.79 13.93 2.46
N ASP A 258 1.55 12.67 2.86
CA ASP A 258 1.99 12.12 4.13
C ASP A 258 3.33 11.37 4.00
N GLY A 259 3.80 10.78 5.10
CA GLY A 259 5.02 9.99 5.14
C GLY A 259 6.30 10.81 4.95
N HIS A 260 7.26 10.27 4.19
CA HIS A 260 8.57 10.90 4.00
C HIS A 260 8.50 12.26 3.31
N GLN A 261 7.53 12.47 2.44
CA GLN A 261 7.34 13.73 1.73
C GLN A 261 6.65 14.82 2.58
N GLN A 262 6.07 14.47 3.74
CA GLN A 262 5.32 15.43 4.57
C GLN A 262 6.18 16.59 5.05
N ALA A 263 7.34 16.31 5.63
CA ALA A 263 8.23 17.34 6.18
C ALA A 263 8.77 18.30 5.10
N PRO A 264 9.34 17.83 3.98
CA PRO A 264 9.80 18.73 2.92
C PRO A 264 8.64 19.49 2.24
N THR A 265 7.45 18.90 2.13
CA THR A 265 6.27 19.59 1.62
C THR A 265 5.81 20.70 2.57
N ALA A 266 5.79 20.45 3.89
CA ALA A 266 5.45 21.47 4.88
C ALA A 266 6.44 22.64 4.84
N ALA A 267 7.75 22.36 4.74
CA ALA A 267 8.77 23.40 4.59
C ALA A 267 8.61 24.21 3.30
N PHE A 268 8.23 23.57 2.21
CA PHE A 268 7.94 24.28 0.95
C PHE A 268 6.68 25.14 1.08
N MET A 269 5.60 24.66 1.68
CA MET A 269 4.36 25.42 1.86
C MET A 269 4.60 26.70 2.67
N GLN A 270 5.46 26.67 3.68
CA GLN A 270 5.85 27.89 4.42
C GLN A 270 6.48 28.96 3.52
N LYS A 271 7.29 28.58 2.51
CA LYS A 271 7.89 29.51 1.54
C LYS A 271 6.85 30.17 0.63
N THR A 272 5.71 29.53 0.42
CA THR A 272 4.62 30.08 -0.40
C THR A 272 3.80 31.16 0.30
N GLY A 273 3.98 31.37 1.61
CA GLY A 273 3.14 32.24 2.43
C GLY A 273 1.75 31.64 2.76
N ILE A 274 1.50 30.38 2.39
CA ILE A 274 0.29 29.66 2.78
C ILE A 274 0.52 29.06 4.16
N SER A 275 -0.14 29.62 5.15
CA SER A 275 -0.06 29.12 6.53
C SER A 275 -0.96 27.90 6.67
N LEU A 276 -0.38 26.80 7.17
CA LEU A 276 -1.09 25.54 7.44
C LEU A 276 -1.10 25.25 8.94
N GLU A 277 -2.27 24.98 9.48
CA GLU A 277 -2.42 24.45 10.81
C GLU A 277 -2.77 22.97 10.76
N GLY A 278 -1.98 22.12 11.43
CA GLY A 278 -2.18 20.66 11.42
C GLY A 278 -1.47 19.94 10.27
N TYR A 279 -0.41 20.55 9.73
CA TYR A 279 0.45 19.91 8.75
C TYR A 279 1.93 20.19 9.07
N SER A 280 2.49 19.37 9.92
CA SER A 280 3.90 19.38 10.31
C SER A 280 4.49 17.96 10.22
N LYS A 281 5.79 17.80 10.43
CA LYS A 281 6.50 16.51 10.30
C LYS A 281 5.84 15.35 11.05
N ASN A 282 5.24 15.61 12.22
CA ASN A 282 4.66 14.59 13.10
C ASN A 282 3.13 14.70 13.20
N ASP A 283 2.52 15.56 12.41
CA ASP A 283 1.07 15.75 12.45
C ASP A 283 0.35 14.61 11.74
N THR A 284 -0.70 14.11 12.36
CA THR A 284 -1.52 13.01 11.82
C THR A 284 -2.88 13.48 11.31
N ARG A 285 -3.16 14.77 11.40
CA ARG A 285 -4.42 15.34 10.92
C ARG A 285 -4.56 15.18 9.41
N ARG A 286 -5.70 14.66 8.98
CA ARG A 286 -6.00 14.44 7.56
C ARG A 286 -6.62 15.65 6.88
N ARG A 287 -7.11 16.61 7.63
CA ARG A 287 -7.73 17.85 7.15
C ARG A 287 -7.11 19.06 7.85
N PRO A 288 -5.92 19.48 7.43
CA PRO A 288 -5.32 20.71 7.93
C PRO A 288 -6.11 21.94 7.46
N SER A 289 -6.15 22.96 8.29
CA SER A 289 -6.70 24.26 7.91
C SER A 289 -5.64 25.16 7.27
N CYS A 290 -6.07 26.13 6.47
CA CYS A 290 -5.18 27.12 5.86
C CYS A 290 -5.79 28.52 5.89
N ASN A 291 -4.95 29.54 5.65
CA ASN A 291 -5.33 30.95 5.61
C ASN A 291 -6.00 31.40 4.29
N ILE A 292 -6.48 30.47 3.47
CA ILE A 292 -7.15 30.75 2.19
C ILE A 292 -8.55 30.12 2.21
N ASP A 293 -9.59 30.93 2.30
CA ASP A 293 -10.99 30.50 2.49
C ASP A 293 -11.52 29.55 1.40
N TRP A 294 -11.06 29.73 0.15
CA TRP A 294 -11.49 28.94 -0.99
C TRP A 294 -10.63 27.70 -1.26
N LEU A 295 -9.59 27.46 -0.42
CA LEU A 295 -8.69 26.32 -0.54
C LEU A 295 -9.01 25.28 0.54
N SER A 296 -9.36 24.10 0.11
CA SER A 296 -9.57 22.93 1.00
C SER A 296 -8.42 21.96 0.85
N ILE A 297 -7.86 21.50 1.98
CA ILE A 297 -6.67 20.67 1.99
C ILE A 297 -6.96 19.31 2.63
N LYS A 298 -6.41 18.26 2.04
CA LYS A 298 -6.36 16.92 2.64
C LYS A 298 -4.98 16.30 2.52
N VAL A 299 -4.66 15.46 3.50
CA VAL A 299 -3.40 14.70 3.54
C VAL A 299 -3.69 13.26 3.17
N ILE A 300 -3.11 12.82 2.06
CA ILE A 300 -3.24 11.44 1.53
C ILE A 300 -1.88 10.89 1.10
N ARG A 301 -1.85 9.63 0.70
CA ARG A 301 -0.63 9.00 0.19
C ARG A 301 -0.20 9.59 -1.16
N PRO A 302 1.11 9.89 -1.36
CA PRO A 302 1.62 10.40 -2.63
C PRO A 302 1.30 9.49 -3.83
N GLN A 303 1.32 8.18 -3.62
CA GLN A 303 1.02 7.16 -4.63
C GLN A 303 -0.39 7.27 -5.20
N ASP A 304 -1.35 7.66 -4.35
CA ASP A 304 -2.77 7.76 -4.74
C ASP A 304 -3.09 9.05 -5.49
N MET A 305 -2.28 10.09 -5.31
CA MET A 305 -2.62 11.45 -5.74
C MET A 305 -2.88 11.58 -7.24
N PRO A 306 -2.07 11.02 -8.16
CA PRO A 306 -2.34 11.16 -9.59
C PRO A 306 -3.70 10.58 -9.97
N GLN A 307 -4.05 9.41 -9.44
CA GLN A 307 -5.35 8.78 -9.68
C GLN A 307 -6.50 9.61 -9.10
N GLN A 308 -6.34 10.17 -7.90
CA GLN A 308 -7.37 10.96 -7.25
C GLN A 308 -7.58 12.32 -7.95
N VAL A 309 -6.53 12.91 -8.48
CA VAL A 309 -6.62 14.12 -9.33
C VAL A 309 -7.27 13.78 -10.68
N ALA A 310 -6.90 12.64 -11.30
CA ALA A 310 -7.51 12.18 -12.55
C ALA A 310 -9.04 12.01 -12.41
N ASN A 311 -9.49 11.45 -11.31
CA ASN A 311 -10.90 11.22 -11.00
C ASN A 311 -11.67 12.52 -10.63
N GLY A 312 -11.00 13.66 -10.51
CA GLY A 312 -11.60 14.93 -10.09
C GLY A 312 -11.94 14.99 -8.59
N ASN A 313 -11.41 14.09 -7.78
CA ASN A 313 -11.56 14.12 -6.33
C ASN A 313 -10.74 15.26 -5.71
N PHE A 314 -9.63 15.60 -6.35
CA PHE A 314 -8.82 16.78 -6.08
C PHE A 314 -8.61 17.56 -7.38
N ASP A 315 -8.52 18.86 -7.26
CA ASP A 315 -8.18 19.73 -8.39
C ASP A 315 -6.67 19.77 -8.62
N MET A 316 -5.91 19.70 -7.53
CA MET A 316 -4.45 19.75 -7.51
C MET A 316 -3.87 18.83 -6.43
N ALA A 317 -2.60 18.44 -6.59
CA ALA A 317 -1.85 17.72 -5.55
C ALA A 317 -0.35 18.01 -5.62
N ILE A 318 0.34 17.88 -4.47
CA ILE A 318 1.81 17.85 -4.39
C ILE A 318 2.25 16.41 -4.18
N THR A 319 2.87 15.84 -5.19
CA THR A 319 3.34 14.44 -5.20
C THR A 319 4.73 14.32 -5.85
N GLY A 320 5.30 13.12 -5.85
CA GLY A 320 6.50 12.82 -6.64
C GLY A 320 6.18 12.75 -8.13
N ARG A 321 7.07 13.28 -8.98
CA ARG A 321 6.97 13.17 -10.43
C ARG A 321 7.01 11.73 -10.93
N ASP A 322 7.70 10.86 -10.20
CA ASP A 322 7.72 9.41 -10.39
C ASP A 322 6.32 8.79 -10.32
N TRP A 323 5.51 9.15 -9.32
CA TRP A 323 4.12 8.68 -9.22
C TRP A 323 3.23 9.21 -10.34
N LEU A 324 3.42 10.47 -10.74
CA LEU A 324 2.74 11.01 -11.93
C LEU A 324 3.11 10.20 -13.17
N LEU A 325 4.39 9.90 -13.39
CA LEU A 325 4.86 9.16 -14.56
C LEU A 325 4.36 7.71 -14.53
N ASP A 326 4.34 7.05 -13.36
CA ASP A 326 3.77 5.70 -13.25
C ASP A 326 2.30 5.69 -13.64
N HIS A 327 1.51 6.66 -13.16
CA HIS A 327 0.11 6.83 -13.53
C HIS A 327 -0.07 7.06 -15.05
N LEU A 328 0.76 7.92 -15.66
CA LEU A 328 0.68 8.21 -17.09
C LEU A 328 1.15 7.05 -17.97
N CYS A 329 2.04 6.17 -17.48
CA CYS A 329 2.37 4.93 -18.17
C CYS A 329 1.15 4.00 -18.28
N GLN A 330 0.30 3.96 -17.26
CA GLN A 330 -0.94 3.18 -17.26
C GLN A 330 -2.06 3.87 -18.03
N PHE A 331 -2.19 5.19 -17.87
CA PHE A 331 -3.28 6.00 -18.41
C PHE A 331 -2.74 7.18 -19.24
N PRO A 332 -2.26 6.95 -20.48
CA PRO A 332 -1.65 8.01 -21.30
C PRO A 332 -2.59 9.18 -21.61
N SER A 333 -3.90 8.94 -21.62
CA SER A 333 -4.94 9.97 -21.88
C SER A 333 -5.49 10.59 -20.59
N SER A 334 -4.84 10.39 -19.44
CA SER A 334 -5.27 10.98 -18.17
C SER A 334 -5.36 12.50 -18.24
N PRO A 335 -6.39 13.12 -17.61
CA PRO A 335 -6.49 14.57 -17.54
C PRO A 335 -5.48 15.23 -16.58
N VAL A 336 -4.60 14.44 -15.96
CA VAL A 336 -3.59 14.96 -15.02
C VAL A 336 -2.40 15.55 -15.78
N ALA A 337 -1.94 16.72 -15.35
CA ALA A 337 -0.75 17.35 -15.88
C ALA A 337 0.16 17.88 -14.77
N GLU A 338 1.47 17.87 -15.00
CA GLU A 338 2.43 18.60 -14.18
C GLU A 338 2.27 20.10 -14.43
N LEU A 339 2.07 20.89 -13.37
CA LEU A 339 1.91 22.33 -13.43
C LEU A 339 3.18 23.08 -13.04
N VAL A 340 3.89 22.56 -12.02
CA VAL A 340 5.11 23.16 -11.48
C VAL A 340 6.03 22.06 -10.96
N ASN A 341 7.30 22.07 -11.38
CA ASN A 341 8.34 21.30 -10.71
C ASN A 341 8.77 22.07 -9.44
N LEU A 342 8.66 21.46 -8.28
CA LEU A 342 8.91 22.12 -6.99
C LEU A 342 10.38 22.07 -6.55
N GLY A 343 11.21 21.23 -7.19
CA GLY A 343 12.66 21.18 -7.02
C GLY A 343 13.16 20.70 -5.66
N PHE A 344 12.32 20.02 -4.87
CA PHE A 344 12.72 19.34 -3.63
C PHE A 344 12.38 17.86 -3.68
N GLY A 345 12.87 17.06 -2.71
CA GLY A 345 12.62 15.62 -2.68
C GLY A 345 13.22 14.88 -3.87
N TRP A 346 14.45 15.24 -4.25
CA TRP A 346 15.13 14.64 -5.40
C TRP A 346 15.46 13.18 -5.15
N VAL A 347 15.10 12.33 -6.11
CA VAL A 347 15.44 10.90 -6.14
C VAL A 347 15.75 10.47 -7.58
N ARG A 348 16.47 9.37 -7.72
CA ARG A 348 16.65 8.65 -8.99
C ARG A 348 15.78 7.40 -8.97
N ILE A 349 15.11 7.13 -10.07
CA ILE A 349 14.47 5.84 -10.30
C ILE A 349 15.47 4.97 -11.03
N VAL A 350 15.83 3.84 -10.44
CA VAL A 350 16.97 3.01 -10.84
C VAL A 350 16.58 1.54 -11.02
N ALA A 351 17.26 0.87 -11.93
CA ALA A 351 17.22 -0.59 -12.06
C ALA A 351 18.38 -1.19 -11.25
N VAL A 352 18.06 -2.13 -10.39
CA VAL A 352 18.97 -2.66 -9.37
C VAL A 352 18.98 -4.18 -9.43
N VAL A 353 20.14 -4.77 -9.27
CA VAL A 353 20.35 -6.23 -9.14
C VAL A 353 21.26 -6.54 -7.94
N SER A 354 21.31 -7.79 -7.51
CA SER A 354 22.31 -8.24 -6.53
C SER A 354 23.72 -8.04 -7.08
N GLU A 355 24.70 -7.70 -6.22
CA GLU A 355 26.11 -7.62 -6.59
C GLU A 355 26.66 -8.93 -7.19
N GLU A 356 26.05 -10.07 -6.83
CA GLU A 356 26.42 -11.40 -7.33
C GLU A 356 26.05 -11.63 -8.80
N VAL A 357 25.11 -10.85 -9.34
CA VAL A 357 24.71 -10.94 -10.75
C VAL A 357 25.82 -10.38 -11.63
N PRO A 358 26.38 -11.17 -12.60
CA PRO A 358 27.46 -10.71 -13.45
C PRO A 358 26.95 -9.82 -14.60
N ALA A 359 26.26 -8.73 -14.24
CA ALA A 359 25.74 -7.74 -15.17
C ALA A 359 25.87 -6.34 -14.55
N ASP A 360 26.60 -5.46 -15.22
CA ASP A 360 26.81 -4.06 -14.79
C ASP A 360 26.01 -3.06 -15.64
N SER A 361 25.17 -3.58 -16.50
CA SER A 361 24.27 -2.79 -17.34
C SER A 361 23.04 -3.62 -17.73
N ILE A 362 21.98 -2.94 -18.15
CA ILE A 362 20.77 -3.61 -18.66
C ILE A 362 21.08 -4.42 -19.94
N GLY A 363 22.06 -3.99 -20.75
CA GLY A 363 22.51 -4.73 -21.91
C GLY A 363 23.16 -6.07 -21.55
N ALA A 364 24.03 -6.08 -20.51
CA ALA A 364 24.63 -7.29 -19.99
C ALA A 364 23.58 -8.22 -19.36
N LEU A 365 22.63 -7.68 -18.60
CA LEU A 365 21.51 -8.46 -18.05
C LEU A 365 20.68 -9.12 -19.15
N ARG A 366 20.37 -8.38 -20.22
CA ARG A 366 19.64 -8.91 -21.39
C ARG A 366 20.41 -10.08 -22.04
N GLY A 367 21.72 -10.01 -22.09
CA GLY A 367 22.58 -11.11 -22.57
C GLY A 367 22.42 -12.38 -21.72
N LEU A 368 22.38 -12.26 -20.39
CA LEU A 368 22.16 -13.39 -19.48
C LEU A 368 20.78 -14.02 -19.68
N ILE A 369 19.76 -13.19 -19.85
CA ILE A 369 18.38 -13.64 -20.11
C ILE A 369 18.29 -14.38 -21.44
N ALA A 370 18.92 -13.85 -22.51
CA ALA A 370 18.98 -14.51 -23.82
C ALA A 370 19.72 -15.85 -23.76
N GLY A 371 20.70 -15.99 -22.88
CA GLY A 371 21.40 -17.24 -22.57
C GLY A 371 20.62 -18.23 -21.70
N GLY A 372 19.35 -17.98 -21.43
CA GLY A 372 18.46 -18.86 -20.64
C GLY A 372 18.60 -18.78 -19.13
N LYS A 373 19.40 -17.84 -18.61
CA LYS A 373 19.50 -17.55 -17.18
C LYS A 373 18.41 -16.54 -16.79
N MET A 374 17.87 -16.64 -15.56
CA MET A 374 16.87 -15.70 -15.03
C MET A 374 15.60 -15.57 -15.93
N VAL A 375 15.01 -16.70 -16.31
CA VAL A 375 13.82 -16.68 -17.20
C VAL A 375 12.64 -17.42 -16.55
N PRO A 376 11.50 -16.73 -16.35
CA PRO A 376 11.25 -15.31 -16.60
C PRO A 376 12.00 -14.42 -15.59
N LEU A 377 12.48 -13.24 -16.02
CA LEU A 377 13.04 -12.23 -15.14
C LEU A 377 11.97 -11.74 -14.15
N ARG A 378 12.23 -11.82 -12.85
CA ARG A 378 11.31 -11.40 -11.79
C ARG A 378 11.72 -9.99 -11.31
N ILE A 379 10.79 -9.05 -11.36
CA ILE A 379 11.03 -7.66 -10.97
C ILE A 379 10.13 -7.30 -9.82
N ALA A 380 10.68 -6.94 -8.65
CA ALA A 380 9.92 -6.41 -7.53
C ALA A 380 9.97 -4.87 -7.54
N THR A 381 8.81 -4.21 -7.38
CA THR A 381 8.70 -2.76 -7.47
C THR A 381 7.38 -2.21 -6.94
N GLU A 382 7.41 -0.98 -6.44
CA GLU A 382 6.20 -0.16 -6.23
C GLU A 382 5.73 0.50 -7.54
N TYR A 383 6.63 0.72 -8.51
CA TYR A 383 6.40 1.40 -9.79
C TYR A 383 6.07 0.40 -10.91
N VAL A 384 4.92 -0.25 -10.80
CA VAL A 384 4.54 -1.38 -11.67
C VAL A 384 4.47 -0.98 -13.14
N ASN A 385 3.92 0.18 -13.44
CA ASN A 385 3.68 0.62 -14.82
C ASN A 385 4.96 1.16 -15.46
N ILE A 386 5.80 1.86 -14.69
CA ILE A 386 7.14 2.28 -15.13
C ILE A 386 8.00 1.06 -15.41
N ALA A 387 7.96 0.04 -14.53
CA ALA A 387 8.74 -1.18 -14.72
C ALA A 387 8.33 -1.91 -15.99
N ASP A 388 7.04 -2.11 -16.23
CA ASP A 388 6.52 -2.75 -17.44
C ASP A 388 6.94 -1.99 -18.70
N LYS A 389 6.75 -0.67 -18.71
CA LYS A 389 7.19 0.18 -19.82
C LYS A 389 8.70 0.09 -20.05
N TYR A 390 9.52 0.22 -18.99
CA TYR A 390 10.97 0.16 -19.07
C TYR A 390 11.47 -1.15 -19.68
N LEU A 391 10.94 -2.28 -19.22
CA LEU A 391 11.34 -3.60 -19.71
C LEU A 391 11.01 -3.79 -21.18
N ARG A 392 9.83 -3.32 -21.61
CA ARG A 392 9.44 -3.32 -23.04
C ARG A 392 10.36 -2.44 -23.87
N ASP A 393 10.67 -1.23 -23.42
CA ASP A 393 11.57 -0.29 -24.10
C ASP A 393 13.00 -0.83 -24.21
N LYS A 394 13.44 -1.65 -23.22
CA LYS A 394 14.75 -2.35 -23.24
C LYS A 394 14.70 -3.70 -23.98
N HIS A 395 13.58 -4.05 -24.60
CA HIS A 395 13.39 -5.30 -25.35
C HIS A 395 13.63 -6.57 -24.51
N ILE A 396 13.20 -6.58 -23.27
CA ILE A 396 13.19 -7.76 -22.40
C ILE A 396 11.82 -8.43 -22.57
N ALA A 397 11.80 -9.62 -23.20
CA ALA A 397 10.54 -10.23 -23.64
C ALA A 397 9.88 -11.15 -22.61
N ARG A 398 10.65 -11.71 -21.68
CA ARG A 398 10.16 -12.73 -20.72
C ARG A 398 10.42 -12.26 -19.30
N TYR A 399 9.45 -11.58 -18.73
CA TYR A 399 9.53 -11.03 -17.38
C TYR A 399 8.21 -11.17 -16.61
N ARG A 400 8.28 -10.98 -15.30
CA ARG A 400 7.15 -10.92 -14.39
C ARG A 400 7.37 -9.76 -13.41
N VAL A 401 6.49 -8.78 -13.43
CA VAL A 401 6.47 -7.70 -12.43
C VAL A 401 5.73 -8.18 -11.19
N ILE A 402 6.35 -8.01 -10.04
CA ILE A 402 5.84 -8.35 -8.71
C ILE A 402 5.59 -7.03 -7.97
N PRO A 403 4.33 -6.63 -7.79
CA PRO A 403 4.02 -5.44 -7.01
C PRO A 403 4.46 -5.60 -5.56
N THR A 404 5.00 -4.54 -4.98
CA THR A 404 5.42 -4.48 -3.57
C THR A 404 4.87 -3.22 -2.90
N TRP A 405 4.86 -3.19 -1.57
CA TRP A 405 4.39 -2.06 -0.77
C TRP A 405 5.45 -1.60 0.23
N GLY A 406 6.64 -1.32 -0.27
CA GLY A 406 7.81 -0.85 0.49
C GLY A 406 8.78 -1.95 0.91
N ALA A 407 10.02 -1.54 1.27
CA ALA A 407 11.16 -2.41 1.55
C ALA A 407 11.46 -3.39 0.40
N THR A 408 11.44 -2.87 -0.81
CA THR A 408 11.64 -3.64 -2.04
C THR A 408 13.01 -4.31 -2.10
N GLU A 409 14.02 -3.70 -1.45
CA GLU A 409 15.39 -4.21 -1.35
C GLU A 409 15.51 -5.60 -0.71
N VAL A 410 14.50 -6.03 0.06
CA VAL A 410 14.55 -7.35 0.71
C VAL A 410 14.29 -8.51 -0.25
N TYR A 411 13.71 -8.24 -1.41
CA TYR A 411 13.33 -9.30 -2.36
C TYR A 411 14.53 -9.89 -3.11
N LEU A 412 15.64 -9.18 -3.18
CA LEU A 412 16.83 -9.68 -3.86
C LEU A 412 17.78 -10.45 -2.91
N PRO A 413 18.42 -11.49 -3.43
CA PRO A 413 18.28 -12.10 -4.76
C PRO A 413 17.21 -13.20 -4.84
N GLU A 414 16.60 -13.63 -3.71
CA GLU A 414 15.85 -14.90 -3.65
C GLU A 414 14.46 -14.79 -4.28
N ASP A 415 13.74 -13.68 -4.04
CA ASP A 415 12.32 -13.54 -4.39
C ASP A 415 12.13 -12.79 -5.71
N ALA A 416 13.13 -12.01 -6.12
CA ALA A 416 13.19 -11.32 -7.39
C ALA A 416 14.63 -11.30 -7.92
N ASP A 417 14.80 -11.01 -9.21
CA ASP A 417 16.09 -10.95 -9.88
C ASP A 417 16.53 -9.50 -10.08
N MET A 418 15.58 -8.56 -10.12
CA MET A 418 15.80 -7.13 -10.32
C MET A 418 14.78 -6.30 -9.53
N LEU A 419 15.15 -5.08 -9.15
CA LEU A 419 14.22 -4.06 -8.64
C LEU A 419 14.15 -2.88 -9.59
N ILE A 420 12.99 -2.21 -9.60
CA ILE A 420 12.86 -0.81 -10.00
C ILE A 420 12.49 -0.04 -8.74
N GLU A 421 13.36 0.87 -8.31
CA GLU A 421 13.26 1.51 -6.99
C GLU A 421 13.71 2.97 -7.04
N ASN A 422 13.21 3.79 -6.11
CA ASN A 422 13.72 5.13 -5.91
C ASN A 422 14.92 5.13 -4.95
N THR A 423 15.86 6.00 -5.20
CA THR A 423 17.00 6.19 -4.29
C THR A 423 17.53 7.62 -4.34
N GLU A 424 17.88 8.16 -3.17
CA GLU A 424 18.58 9.44 -3.08
C GLU A 424 20.10 9.23 -3.29
N THR A 425 20.72 8.49 -2.38
CA THR A 425 22.19 8.33 -2.33
C THR A 425 22.67 6.93 -2.71
N GLY A 426 21.80 5.95 -2.79
CA GLY A 426 22.15 4.54 -3.01
C GLY A 426 22.70 3.82 -1.77
N GLN A 427 22.83 4.47 -0.62
CA GLN A 427 23.42 3.86 0.59
C GLN A 427 22.61 2.66 1.10
N THR A 428 21.27 2.71 1.02
CA THR A 428 20.43 1.58 1.41
C THR A 428 20.69 0.38 0.52
N LEU A 429 20.79 0.59 -0.79
CA LEU A 429 21.07 -0.46 -1.76
C LEU A 429 22.45 -1.10 -1.48
N ALA A 430 23.49 -0.30 -1.28
CA ALA A 430 24.83 -0.79 -0.99
C ALA A 430 24.90 -1.64 0.30
N ARG A 431 24.14 -1.26 1.35
CA ARG A 431 24.07 -2.06 2.60
C ARG A 431 23.47 -3.45 2.38
N HIS A 432 22.60 -3.60 1.38
CA HIS A 432 21.96 -4.86 1.02
C HIS A 432 22.73 -5.61 -0.08
N LYS A 433 23.96 -5.21 -0.39
CA LYS A 433 24.81 -5.80 -1.48
C LYS A 433 24.09 -5.76 -2.82
N LEU A 434 23.50 -4.63 -3.12
CA LEU A 434 22.77 -4.38 -4.36
C LEU A 434 23.50 -3.31 -5.17
N LYS A 435 23.52 -3.47 -6.49
CA LYS A 435 24.13 -2.53 -7.42
C LYS A 435 23.14 -1.99 -8.44
N ILE A 436 23.31 -0.72 -8.76
CA ILE A 436 22.54 -0.04 -9.81
C ILE A 436 23.14 -0.40 -11.16
N ILE A 437 22.33 -0.89 -12.09
CA ILE A 437 22.74 -1.24 -13.46
C ILE A 437 22.19 -0.29 -14.52
N ASP A 438 21.19 0.52 -14.19
CA ASP A 438 20.67 1.59 -15.04
C ASP A 438 19.97 2.66 -14.19
N THR A 439 19.93 3.90 -14.67
CA THR A 439 19.12 4.97 -14.12
C THR A 439 18.03 5.32 -15.14
N LEU A 440 16.78 5.14 -14.77
CA LEU A 440 15.66 5.37 -15.68
C LEU A 440 15.44 6.88 -15.89
N PHE A 441 15.30 7.61 -14.78
CA PHE A 441 15.15 9.07 -14.76
C PHE A 441 15.31 9.62 -13.33
N GLU A 442 15.36 10.95 -13.24
CA GLU A 442 15.35 11.69 -11.98
C GLU A 442 13.94 12.22 -11.68
N SER A 443 13.56 12.20 -10.41
CA SER A 443 12.27 12.70 -9.93
C SER A 443 12.46 13.69 -8.80
N THR A 444 11.53 14.64 -8.74
CA THR A 444 11.37 15.63 -7.66
C THR A 444 9.90 15.75 -7.30
N ALA A 445 9.58 16.38 -6.20
CA ALA A 445 8.21 16.78 -5.92
C ALA A 445 7.70 17.73 -7.01
N CYS A 446 6.46 17.56 -7.43
CA CYS A 446 5.78 18.40 -8.40
C CYS A 446 4.36 18.72 -7.96
N LEU A 447 3.86 19.88 -8.41
CA LEU A 447 2.45 20.22 -8.35
C LEU A 447 1.78 19.65 -9.59
N ILE A 448 0.79 18.81 -9.42
CA ILE A 448 -0.05 18.27 -10.49
C ILE A 448 -1.45 18.87 -10.42
N GLY A 449 -2.15 18.89 -11.54
CA GLY A 449 -3.52 19.40 -11.62
C GLY A 449 -4.37 18.67 -12.63
N ASN A 450 -5.69 18.71 -12.42
CA ASN A 450 -6.68 18.17 -13.34
C ASN A 450 -7.02 19.21 -14.42
N ARG A 451 -6.83 18.89 -15.70
CA ARG A 451 -7.10 19.79 -16.84
C ARG A 451 -8.56 20.25 -16.88
N HIS A 452 -9.53 19.38 -16.57
CA HIS A 452 -10.94 19.77 -16.55
C HIS A 452 -11.26 20.76 -15.41
N SER A 453 -10.63 20.61 -14.23
CA SER A 453 -10.76 21.60 -13.16
C SER A 453 -10.20 22.96 -13.55
N MET A 454 -9.10 22.98 -14.32
CA MET A 454 -8.48 24.21 -14.84
C MET A 454 -9.33 24.94 -15.88
N GLU A 455 -10.29 24.27 -16.51
CA GLU A 455 -11.25 24.85 -17.45
C GLU A 455 -12.56 25.24 -16.78
N THR A 456 -12.79 24.76 -15.55
CA THR A 456 -14.04 24.98 -14.80
C THR A 456 -14.16 26.43 -14.35
N ARG A 457 -15.28 27.09 -14.70
CA ARG A 457 -15.60 28.46 -14.26
C ARG A 457 -15.59 28.56 -12.74
N GLY A 458 -14.86 29.56 -12.20
CA GLY A 458 -14.72 29.80 -10.76
C GLY A 458 -13.59 29.02 -10.07
N LYS A 459 -12.96 28.04 -10.74
CA LYS A 459 -11.75 27.34 -10.27
C LYS A 459 -10.50 27.76 -11.01
N LYS A 460 -10.59 28.02 -12.31
CA LYS A 460 -9.46 28.36 -13.19
C LYS A 460 -8.52 29.41 -12.59
N ASP A 461 -9.05 30.60 -12.30
CA ASP A 461 -8.25 31.72 -11.78
C ASP A 461 -7.60 31.40 -10.43
N LYS A 462 -8.29 30.62 -9.58
CA LYS A 462 -7.79 30.17 -8.29
C LYS A 462 -6.64 29.17 -8.43
N ILE A 463 -6.78 28.21 -9.34
CA ILE A 463 -5.75 27.23 -9.67
C ILE A 463 -4.52 27.90 -10.28
N GLU A 464 -4.72 28.84 -11.22
CA GLU A 464 -3.65 29.61 -11.83
C GLU A 464 -2.91 30.48 -10.81
N LYS A 465 -3.66 31.14 -9.89
CA LYS A 465 -3.08 31.92 -8.79
C LYS A 465 -2.23 31.04 -7.89
N LEU A 466 -2.73 29.87 -7.50
CA LEU A 466 -2.00 28.94 -6.62
C LEU A 466 -0.74 28.41 -7.31
N ALA A 467 -0.84 28.01 -8.58
CA ALA A 467 0.31 27.57 -9.38
C ALA A 467 1.34 28.69 -9.56
N GLY A 468 0.89 29.95 -9.74
CA GLY A 468 1.74 31.15 -9.77
C GLY A 468 2.52 31.33 -8.48
N THR A 469 1.84 31.28 -7.32
CA THR A 469 2.46 31.36 -5.99
C THR A 469 3.54 30.29 -5.81
N PHE A 470 3.30 29.07 -6.30
CA PHE A 470 4.29 27.98 -6.19
C PHE A 470 5.49 28.21 -7.12
N ARG A 471 5.29 28.71 -8.35
CA ARG A 471 6.40 29.08 -9.24
C ARG A 471 7.29 30.18 -8.64
N GLU A 472 6.67 31.21 -8.04
CA GLU A 472 7.40 32.25 -7.35
C GLU A 472 8.20 31.71 -6.16
N ALA A 473 7.64 30.80 -5.37
CA ALA A 473 8.33 30.17 -4.25
C ALA A 473 9.53 29.31 -4.68
N VAL A 474 9.44 28.68 -5.84
CA VAL A 474 10.56 27.94 -6.47
C VAL A 474 11.65 28.90 -6.96
N SER A 475 11.28 30.06 -7.50
CA SER A 475 12.23 31.03 -8.07
C SER A 475 12.99 31.84 -7.01
N LYS A 476 12.51 31.85 -5.77
CA LYS A 476 13.16 32.54 -4.61
C LYS A 476 14.22 31.67 -3.94
N LYS A 477 14.93 30.82 -4.69
CA LYS A 477 16.08 30.04 -4.20
C LYS A 477 17.27 30.91 -3.87
#